data_51ce3f1651946d99367a795ee76e377c
#
_entry.id   51ce3f1651946d99367a795ee76e377c
#
_cell.length_a   1.000
_cell.length_b   1.000
_cell.length_c   1.000
_cell.angle_alpha   90.00
_cell.angle_beta   90.00
_cell.angle_gamma   90.00
#
_symmetry.space_group_name_H-M   'P 1'
#
loop_
_entity.id
_entity.type
_entity.pdbx_description
1 polymer ?
#
loop_
_entity_poly.entity_id
_entity_poly.type
_entity_poly.pdbx_seq_one_letter_code
_entity_poly.pdbx_strand_id
1 'polypeptide(L)'
;MDLTVDYIRERHRYWRYRIADEEIWDVIKFEPVEFEVRPRSKTYNALFHRKIVKGKPYDRIIIYRKVPDMPIKFVDNLIVHEMIHQYIFQNNLYDSSTHGFLFRHYMQRINETFKGELDIAIKSEAPKLKGPGDTTYMLMVVKMPDEYLFCNIRPGKMKFFEEHARQENFKYLWGKTNDMFFDRVPRCTKVLQGYSVSPDNMEAFVTEHRIILLNRHDLP
;
A
#
# COMPACT_ATOMS: atom_id res chain seq x y z
N MET A 1 21.27 6.86 2.07
CA MET A 1 21.51 6.80 3.54
C MET A 1 21.53 5.34 3.98
N ASP A 2 22.54 4.94 4.77
CA ASP A 2 22.61 3.59 5.31
C ASP A 2 21.55 3.39 6.42
N LEU A 3 20.63 2.48 6.19
CA LEU A 3 19.63 2.12 7.18
C LEU A 3 20.27 1.21 8.24
N THR A 4 20.46 1.76 9.44
CA THR A 4 21.04 1.07 10.60
C THR A 4 20.00 0.90 11.70
N VAL A 5 20.25 -0.03 12.63
CA VAL A 5 19.39 -0.22 13.82
C VAL A 5 19.38 1.05 14.69
N ASP A 6 20.53 1.72 14.83
CA ASP A 6 20.62 2.95 15.65
C ASP A 6 19.82 4.09 15.03
N TYR A 7 19.86 4.22 13.69
CA TYR A 7 19.02 5.18 13.00
C TYR A 7 17.53 4.93 13.23
N ILE A 8 17.06 3.68 13.10
CA ILE A 8 15.66 3.33 13.35
C ILE A 8 15.27 3.65 14.80
N ARG A 9 16.13 3.32 15.77
CA ARG A 9 15.90 3.61 17.19
C ARG A 9 15.77 5.10 17.45
N GLU A 10 16.64 5.90 16.84
CA GLU A 10 16.60 7.35 16.96
C GLU A 10 15.32 7.93 16.35
N ARG A 11 14.94 7.51 15.14
CA ARG A 11 13.71 7.96 14.47
C ARG A 11 12.45 7.52 15.21
N HIS A 12 12.41 6.30 15.74
CA HIS A 12 11.32 5.83 16.60
C HIS A 12 11.19 6.71 17.85
N ARG A 13 12.30 6.99 18.54
CA ARG A 13 12.29 7.90 19.69
C ARG A 13 11.80 9.29 19.31
N TYR A 14 12.31 9.87 18.21
CA TYR A 14 11.90 11.18 17.72
C TYR A 14 10.39 11.25 17.49
N TRP A 15 9.83 10.33 16.71
CA TRP A 15 8.40 10.33 16.41
C TRP A 15 7.53 9.98 17.61
N ARG A 16 8.00 9.13 18.52
CA ARG A 16 7.28 8.79 19.75
C ARG A 16 6.95 10.02 20.58
N TYR A 17 7.92 10.89 20.80
CA TYR A 17 7.71 12.11 21.58
C TYR A 17 6.96 13.16 20.75
N ARG A 18 7.34 13.38 19.50
CA ARG A 18 6.73 14.40 18.69
C ARG A 18 5.24 14.20 18.43
N ILE A 19 4.78 12.94 18.30
CA ILE A 19 3.35 12.62 18.16
C ILE A 19 2.64 12.71 19.53
N ALA A 20 3.33 12.45 20.62
CA ALA A 20 2.78 12.63 21.95
C ALA A 20 2.60 14.11 22.32
N ASP A 21 3.50 15.00 21.88
CA ASP A 21 3.39 16.45 22.08
C ASP A 21 2.12 17.02 21.42
N GLU A 22 1.59 16.35 20.40
CA GLU A 22 0.31 16.68 19.72
C GLU A 22 -0.90 15.94 20.34
N GLU A 23 -0.73 15.35 21.50
CA GLU A 23 -1.77 14.63 22.27
C GLU A 23 -2.48 13.51 21.49
N ILE A 24 -1.78 12.91 20.50
CA ILE A 24 -2.34 11.82 19.69
C ILE A 24 -2.24 10.50 20.45
N TRP A 25 -1.11 10.28 21.18
CA TRP A 25 -0.93 9.14 22.06
C TRP A 25 -0.16 9.50 23.32
N ASP A 26 -0.19 8.58 24.29
CA ASP A 26 0.54 8.74 25.55
C ASP A 26 1.94 8.08 25.46
N VAL A 27 2.98 8.87 25.59
CA VAL A 27 4.37 8.42 25.49
C VAL A 27 4.75 7.37 26.54
N ILE A 28 4.17 7.42 27.71
CA ILE A 28 4.46 6.47 28.81
C ILE A 28 3.91 5.07 28.56
N LYS A 29 2.96 4.94 27.63
CA LYS A 29 2.34 3.68 27.24
C LYS A 29 3.12 2.92 26.15
N PHE A 30 4.34 3.35 25.83
CA PHE A 30 5.23 2.63 24.93
C PHE A 30 6.24 1.82 25.75
N GLU A 31 6.05 0.51 25.79
CA GLU A 31 7.05 -0.42 26.31
C GLU A 31 8.25 -0.53 25.36
N PRO A 32 9.45 -0.84 25.88
CA PRO A 32 10.63 -1.03 25.04
C PRO A 32 10.42 -2.09 23.96
N VAL A 33 10.98 -1.81 22.77
CA VAL A 33 11.02 -2.74 21.63
C VAL A 33 12.44 -2.89 21.13
N GLU A 34 12.72 -4.04 20.53
CA GLU A 34 13.96 -4.25 19.80
C GLU A 34 13.80 -3.83 18.34
N PHE A 35 14.90 -3.45 17.71
CA PHE A 35 14.93 -3.03 16.32
C PHE A 35 15.83 -3.98 15.52
N GLU A 36 15.39 -4.30 14.31
CA GLU A 36 16.13 -5.18 13.41
C GLU A 36 16.04 -4.65 11.98
N VAL A 37 17.17 -4.68 11.26
CA VAL A 37 17.22 -4.43 9.81
C VAL A 37 17.48 -5.76 9.12
N ARG A 38 16.60 -6.13 8.21
CA ARG A 38 16.72 -7.36 7.43
C ARG A 38 16.93 -7.09 5.95
N PRO A 39 17.50 -8.06 5.23
CA PRO A 39 17.48 -8.04 3.77
C PRO A 39 16.06 -7.94 3.23
N ARG A 40 15.95 -7.64 1.93
CA ARG A 40 14.68 -7.47 1.23
C ARG A 40 13.69 -8.64 1.47
N SER A 41 12.47 -8.31 1.85
CA SER A 41 11.34 -9.24 1.85
C SER A 41 10.48 -9.07 0.58
N LYS A 42 9.84 -10.14 0.11
CA LYS A 42 8.86 -10.09 -0.97
C LYS A 42 7.51 -9.55 -0.51
N THR A 43 7.20 -9.68 0.77
CA THR A 43 5.86 -9.44 1.33
C THR A 43 5.80 -8.17 2.15
N TYR A 44 6.82 -7.89 2.97
CA TYR A 44 6.80 -6.82 3.95
C TYR A 44 7.82 -5.73 3.64
N ASN A 45 7.50 -4.49 3.98
CA ASN A 45 8.44 -3.37 4.06
C ASN A 45 8.91 -3.15 5.48
N ALA A 46 8.01 -3.32 6.45
CA ALA A 46 8.25 -3.33 7.87
C ALA A 46 7.32 -4.33 8.58
N LEU A 47 7.55 -4.60 9.84
CA LEU A 47 6.73 -5.48 10.65
C LEU A 47 6.93 -5.18 12.14
N PHE A 48 5.86 -4.86 12.87
CA PHE A 48 5.82 -5.02 14.32
C PHE A 48 5.52 -6.49 14.65
N HIS A 49 6.37 -7.11 15.46
CA HIS A 49 6.27 -8.51 15.81
C HIS A 49 6.34 -8.71 17.31
N ARG A 50 5.28 -9.32 17.86
CA ARG A 50 5.22 -9.73 19.27
C ARG A 50 5.26 -11.24 19.37
N LYS A 51 6.06 -11.75 20.30
CA LYS A 51 6.06 -13.16 20.71
C LYS A 51 6.19 -13.26 22.23
N ILE A 52 5.74 -14.38 22.77
CA ILE A 52 5.96 -14.70 24.18
C ILE A 52 7.23 -15.55 24.29
N VAL A 53 8.21 -15.09 25.03
CA VAL A 53 9.46 -15.81 25.30
C VAL A 53 9.58 -16.01 26.83
N LYS A 54 9.58 -17.26 27.29
CA LYS A 54 9.64 -17.61 28.70
C LYS A 54 8.58 -16.85 29.54
N GLY A 55 7.34 -16.75 29.01
CA GLY A 55 6.21 -16.09 29.68
C GLY A 55 6.24 -14.56 29.63
N LYS A 56 7.23 -13.94 29.00
CA LYS A 56 7.33 -12.48 28.86
C LYS A 56 7.11 -12.05 27.43
N PRO A 57 6.42 -10.92 27.18
CA PRO A 57 6.30 -10.35 25.84
C PRO A 57 7.68 -9.88 25.35
N TYR A 58 7.95 -10.17 24.10
CA TYR A 58 9.14 -9.74 23.39
C TYR A 58 8.70 -9.08 22.09
N ASP A 59 8.81 -7.77 22.06
CA ASP A 59 8.37 -6.92 20.97
C ASP A 59 9.53 -6.42 20.14
N ARG A 60 9.39 -6.43 18.83
CA ARG A 60 10.38 -5.85 17.92
C ARG A 60 9.75 -5.22 16.70
N ILE A 61 10.43 -4.21 16.16
CA ILE A 61 10.15 -3.59 14.87
C ILE A 61 11.25 -4.01 13.90
N ILE A 62 10.84 -4.61 12.79
CA ILE A 62 11.73 -5.09 11.72
C ILE A 62 11.51 -4.21 10.51
N ILE A 63 12.57 -3.60 9.99
CA ILE A 63 12.53 -2.87 8.72
C ILE A 63 13.28 -3.67 7.66
N TYR A 64 12.66 -3.89 6.51
CA TYR A 64 13.27 -4.60 5.39
C TYR A 64 13.89 -3.60 4.41
N ARG A 65 15.20 -3.72 4.19
CA ARG A 65 15.92 -2.90 3.23
C ARG A 65 15.46 -3.24 1.80
N LYS A 66 14.68 -2.37 1.18
CA LYS A 66 14.16 -2.57 -0.18
C LYS A 66 15.09 -2.06 -1.27
N VAL A 67 15.80 -0.99 -0.99
CA VAL A 67 16.77 -0.34 -1.87
C VAL A 67 17.96 0.14 -1.02
N PRO A 68 19.17 0.32 -1.63
CA PRO A 68 20.34 0.80 -0.89
C PRO A 68 20.09 2.15 -0.21
N ASP A 69 19.48 3.09 -0.91
CA ASP A 69 19.22 4.45 -0.44
C ASP A 69 17.70 4.67 -0.26
N MET A 70 17.18 4.24 0.88
CA MET A 70 15.78 4.48 1.21
C MET A 70 15.57 5.96 1.59
N PRO A 71 14.58 6.67 1.00
CA PRO A 71 14.24 8.03 1.38
C PRO A 71 13.87 8.12 2.86
N ILE A 72 14.34 9.14 3.56
CA ILE A 72 14.06 9.36 4.99
C ILE A 72 12.56 9.33 5.27
N LYS A 73 11.78 10.10 4.52
CA LYS A 73 10.33 10.14 4.66
C LYS A 73 9.68 8.75 4.53
N PHE A 74 10.18 7.91 3.62
CA PHE A 74 9.66 6.55 3.47
C PHE A 74 9.97 5.68 4.70
N VAL A 75 11.19 5.79 5.24
CA VAL A 75 11.58 5.06 6.47
C VAL A 75 10.78 5.55 7.66
N ASP A 76 10.58 6.84 7.80
CA ASP A 76 9.75 7.43 8.86
C ASP A 76 8.30 6.95 8.79
N ASN A 77 7.72 6.93 7.60
CA ASN A 77 6.36 6.38 7.40
C ASN A 77 6.26 4.91 7.83
N LEU A 78 7.29 4.08 7.52
CA LEU A 78 7.33 2.70 7.97
C LEU A 78 7.44 2.60 9.49
N ILE A 79 8.34 3.37 10.10
CA ILE A 79 8.54 3.36 11.55
C ILE A 79 7.24 3.76 12.25
N VAL A 80 6.61 4.86 11.86
CA VAL A 80 5.38 5.33 12.50
C VAL A 80 4.21 4.37 12.25
N HIS A 81 4.13 3.74 11.09
CA HIS A 81 3.16 2.67 10.84
C HIS A 81 3.28 1.53 11.87
N GLU A 82 4.49 1.03 12.10
CA GLU A 82 4.73 -0.03 13.08
C GLU A 82 4.55 0.46 14.54
N MET A 83 4.77 1.75 14.80
CA MET A 83 4.48 2.36 16.10
C MET A 83 2.98 2.41 16.40
N ILE A 84 2.12 2.60 15.41
CA ILE A 84 0.66 2.50 15.61
C ILE A 84 0.29 1.08 16.03
N HIS A 85 0.84 0.04 15.39
CA HIS A 85 0.63 -1.34 15.80
C HIS A 85 1.16 -1.60 17.21
N GLN A 86 2.38 -1.11 17.52
CA GLN A 86 2.97 -1.21 18.85
C GLN A 86 2.05 -0.59 19.90
N TYR A 87 1.58 0.63 19.68
CA TYR A 87 0.72 1.35 20.63
C TYR A 87 -0.59 0.61 20.89
N ILE A 88 -1.29 0.20 19.85
CA ILE A 88 -2.53 -0.56 19.95
C ILE A 88 -2.31 -1.87 20.73
N PHE A 89 -1.26 -2.61 20.38
CA PHE A 89 -0.97 -3.91 20.96
C PHE A 89 -0.54 -3.83 22.42
N GLN A 90 0.39 -2.92 22.73
CA GLN A 90 0.93 -2.78 24.10
C GLN A 90 -0.10 -2.25 25.10
N ASN A 91 -1.10 -1.51 24.62
CA ASN A 91 -2.17 -0.97 25.45
C ASN A 91 -3.43 -1.85 25.47
N ASN A 92 -3.37 -3.06 24.92
CA ASN A 92 -4.50 -3.99 24.82
C ASN A 92 -5.75 -3.35 24.21
N LEU A 93 -5.55 -2.42 23.26
CA LEU A 93 -6.66 -1.81 22.54
C LEU A 93 -7.15 -2.82 21.49
N TYR A 94 -8.46 -3.04 21.48
CA TYR A 94 -9.05 -3.97 20.52
C TYR A 94 -9.28 -3.29 19.17
N ASP A 95 -8.80 -3.92 18.11
CA ASP A 95 -9.14 -3.53 16.75
C ASP A 95 -9.70 -4.73 15.99
N SER A 96 -10.68 -4.51 15.13
CA SER A 96 -11.41 -5.56 14.38
C SER A 96 -10.54 -6.32 13.37
N SER A 97 -9.42 -5.73 12.97
CA SER A 97 -8.42 -6.31 12.06
C SER A 97 -7.09 -5.63 12.25
N THR A 98 -6.02 -6.14 11.60
CA THR A 98 -4.67 -5.56 11.68
C THR A 98 -4.63 -4.07 11.35
N HIS A 99 -5.48 -3.61 10.42
CA HIS A 99 -5.63 -2.19 10.05
C HIS A 99 -7.11 -1.78 10.17
N GLY A 100 -7.72 -2.06 11.32
CA GLY A 100 -9.11 -1.78 11.61
C GLY A 100 -9.37 -0.30 11.92
N PHE A 101 -10.42 -0.04 12.70
CA PHE A 101 -10.86 1.31 13.00
C PHE A 101 -9.81 2.11 13.78
N LEU A 102 -9.22 1.52 14.83
CA LEU A 102 -8.24 2.23 15.67
C LEU A 102 -6.97 2.56 14.90
N PHE A 103 -6.43 1.60 14.14
CA PHE A 103 -5.27 1.86 13.31
C PHE A 103 -5.50 3.02 12.34
N ARG A 104 -6.64 3.02 11.64
CA ARG A 104 -6.99 4.08 10.68
C ARG A 104 -7.20 5.42 11.36
N HIS A 105 -7.79 5.43 12.55
CA HIS A 105 -7.99 6.65 13.34
C HIS A 105 -6.64 7.30 13.71
N TYR A 106 -5.69 6.53 14.28
CA TYR A 106 -4.36 7.06 14.59
C TYR A 106 -3.61 7.48 13.32
N MET A 107 -3.64 6.66 12.27
CA MET A 107 -3.00 6.96 11.00
C MET A 107 -3.51 8.27 10.40
N GLN A 108 -4.82 8.48 10.38
CA GLN A 108 -5.43 9.69 9.84
C GLN A 108 -5.04 10.92 10.66
N ARG A 109 -5.18 10.88 12.00
CA ARG A 109 -4.78 11.98 12.88
C ARG A 109 -3.32 12.37 12.69
N ILE A 110 -2.42 11.38 12.63
CA ILE A 110 -0.98 11.62 12.43
C ILE A 110 -0.73 12.24 11.05
N ASN A 111 -1.33 11.73 9.98
CA ASN A 111 -1.17 12.27 8.64
C ASN A 111 -1.70 13.71 8.50
N GLU A 112 -2.81 14.02 9.16
CA GLU A 112 -3.38 15.38 9.18
C GLU A 112 -2.47 16.36 9.94
N THR A 113 -2.00 15.96 11.13
CA THR A 113 -1.14 16.79 12.00
C THR A 113 0.23 17.03 11.37
N PHE A 114 0.85 15.99 10.80
CA PHE A 114 2.19 16.05 10.20
C PHE A 114 2.16 16.10 8.67
N LYS A 115 1.15 16.78 8.11
CA LYS A 115 0.98 16.91 6.66
C LYS A 115 2.24 17.45 5.98
N GLY A 116 2.74 16.71 4.99
CA GLY A 116 3.99 17.03 4.26
C GLY A 116 5.22 16.31 4.82
N GLU A 117 5.28 16.02 6.13
CA GLU A 117 6.36 15.26 6.75
C GLU A 117 6.07 13.75 6.73
N LEU A 118 4.84 13.36 7.11
CA LEU A 118 4.36 11.97 7.08
C LEU A 118 3.26 11.79 6.04
N ASP A 119 3.17 10.57 5.53
CA ASP A 119 2.11 10.07 4.66
C ASP A 119 2.03 8.55 4.86
N ILE A 120 1.50 8.16 6.02
CA ILE A 120 1.40 6.77 6.45
C ILE A 120 0.26 6.12 5.68
N ALA A 121 0.51 4.96 5.09
CA ALA A 121 -0.47 4.18 4.35
C ALA A 121 -0.63 2.77 4.92
N ILE A 122 -1.80 2.17 4.75
CA ILE A 122 -2.08 0.77 5.14
C ILE A 122 -1.17 -0.21 4.38
N LYS A 123 -0.87 0.10 3.13
CA LYS A 123 0.13 -0.61 2.32
C LYS A 123 1.19 0.40 1.92
N SER A 124 2.29 0.42 2.66
CA SER A 124 3.45 1.18 2.23
C SER A 124 4.02 0.52 0.97
N GLU A 125 3.79 1.12 -0.18
CA GLU A 125 4.50 0.73 -1.39
C GLU A 125 5.94 1.21 -1.27
N ALA A 126 6.90 0.26 -1.35
CA ALA A 126 8.30 0.65 -1.45
C ALA A 126 8.48 1.63 -2.62
N PRO A 127 9.29 2.67 -2.48
CA PRO A 127 9.56 3.59 -3.57
C PRO A 127 9.94 2.77 -4.80
N LYS A 128 9.13 2.83 -5.82
CA LYS A 128 9.49 2.27 -7.11
C LYS A 128 10.61 3.16 -7.61
N LEU A 129 11.81 2.61 -7.77
CA LEU A 129 12.92 3.26 -8.49
C LEU A 129 12.61 3.44 -9.99
N LYS A 130 11.34 3.41 -10.35
CA LYS A 130 10.87 3.69 -11.71
C LYS A 130 10.42 5.14 -11.73
N GLY A 131 11.01 5.90 -12.63
CA GLY A 131 10.57 7.25 -12.93
C GLY A 131 9.08 7.29 -13.28
N PRO A 132 8.42 8.43 -13.10
CA PRO A 132 7.04 8.59 -13.52
C PRO A 132 6.94 8.27 -15.02
N GLY A 133 6.19 7.23 -15.39
CA GLY A 133 5.94 6.84 -16.77
C GLY A 133 6.47 5.47 -17.23
N ASP A 134 7.30 4.77 -16.43
CA ASP A 134 7.91 3.49 -16.84
C ASP A 134 7.00 2.26 -16.66
N THR A 135 5.84 2.40 -16.02
CA THR A 135 4.93 1.27 -15.81
C THR A 135 3.74 1.38 -16.74
N THR A 136 3.65 0.49 -17.71
CA THR A 136 2.44 0.34 -18.52
C THR A 136 1.48 -0.61 -17.84
N TYR A 137 0.27 -0.14 -17.57
CA TYR A 137 -0.84 -0.95 -17.06
C TYR A 137 -1.64 -1.50 -18.23
N MET A 138 -1.86 -2.82 -18.22
CA MET A 138 -2.78 -3.47 -19.17
C MET A 138 -4.16 -3.54 -18.53
N LEU A 139 -5.14 -3.00 -19.20
CA LEU A 139 -6.50 -2.89 -18.71
C LEU A 139 -7.43 -3.76 -19.54
N MET A 140 -8.30 -4.52 -18.88
CA MET A 140 -9.48 -5.12 -19.50
C MET A 140 -10.68 -4.27 -19.09
N VAL A 141 -11.29 -3.62 -20.06
CA VAL A 141 -12.49 -2.80 -19.84
C VAL A 141 -13.69 -3.65 -20.15
N VAL A 142 -14.42 -4.09 -19.14
CA VAL A 142 -15.59 -4.96 -19.27
C VAL A 142 -16.84 -4.11 -19.24
N LYS A 143 -17.71 -4.30 -20.24
CA LYS A 143 -19.02 -3.64 -20.28
C LYS A 143 -20.01 -4.47 -19.45
N MET A 144 -20.46 -3.86 -18.36
CA MET A 144 -21.55 -4.33 -17.53
C MET A 144 -22.87 -3.65 -17.92
N PRO A 145 -24.05 -4.07 -17.43
CA PRO A 145 -25.32 -3.44 -17.78
C PRO A 145 -25.36 -1.92 -17.59
N ASP A 146 -24.87 -1.45 -16.42
CA ASP A 146 -25.00 -0.06 -15.99
C ASP A 146 -23.65 0.66 -15.82
N GLU A 147 -22.53 -0.02 -16.09
CA GLU A 147 -21.19 0.52 -15.85
C GLU A 147 -20.13 -0.11 -16.75
N TYR A 148 -18.95 0.50 -16.76
CA TYR A 148 -17.72 -0.07 -17.30
C TYR A 148 -16.77 -0.39 -16.16
N LEU A 149 -16.27 -1.63 -16.09
CA LEU A 149 -15.31 -2.07 -15.10
C LEU A 149 -13.90 -2.07 -15.70
N PHE A 150 -13.02 -1.21 -15.17
CA PHE A 150 -11.61 -1.11 -15.55
C PHE A 150 -10.76 -2.03 -14.69
N CYS A 151 -10.36 -3.16 -15.22
CA CYS A 151 -9.60 -4.20 -14.54
C CYS A 151 -8.12 -4.12 -14.88
N ASN A 152 -7.25 -3.96 -13.88
CA ASN A 152 -5.79 -3.98 -14.07
C ASN A 152 -5.31 -5.43 -14.18
N ILE A 153 -4.91 -5.86 -15.39
CA ILE A 153 -4.57 -7.24 -15.69
C ILE A 153 -3.04 -7.42 -15.77
N ARG A 154 -2.50 -8.47 -15.16
CA ARG A 154 -1.11 -8.86 -15.40
C ARG A 154 -0.96 -9.35 -16.84
N PRO A 155 0.06 -8.91 -17.60
CA PRO A 155 0.24 -9.34 -19.00
C PRO A 155 0.19 -10.86 -19.19
N GLY A 156 0.85 -11.63 -18.33
CA GLY A 156 0.82 -13.10 -18.37
C GLY A 156 -0.52 -13.77 -18.02
N LYS A 157 -1.57 -12.98 -17.69
CA LYS A 157 -2.93 -13.45 -17.39
C LYS A 157 -3.96 -13.04 -18.44
N MET A 158 -3.56 -12.33 -19.47
CA MET A 158 -4.49 -11.82 -20.51
C MET A 158 -5.31 -12.95 -21.14
N LYS A 159 -4.65 -14.02 -21.61
CA LYS A 159 -5.34 -15.19 -22.22
C LYS A 159 -6.36 -15.83 -21.28
N PHE A 160 -6.02 -15.98 -20.00
CA PHE A 160 -6.93 -16.54 -18.98
C PHE A 160 -8.20 -15.69 -18.87
N PHE A 161 -8.08 -14.36 -18.80
CA PHE A 161 -9.25 -13.49 -18.68
C PHE A 161 -10.03 -13.36 -20.00
N GLU A 162 -9.39 -13.49 -21.15
CA GLU A 162 -10.09 -13.58 -22.45
C GLU A 162 -10.97 -14.83 -22.54
N GLU A 163 -10.43 -15.98 -22.13
CA GLU A 163 -11.20 -17.23 -22.10
C GLU A 163 -12.37 -17.13 -21.12
N HIS A 164 -12.14 -16.58 -19.93
CA HIS A 164 -13.16 -16.35 -18.95
C HIS A 164 -14.25 -15.41 -19.47
N ALA A 165 -13.90 -14.30 -20.10
CA ALA A 165 -14.85 -13.35 -20.69
C ALA A 165 -15.69 -14.00 -21.81
N ARG A 166 -15.10 -14.88 -22.61
CA ARG A 166 -15.85 -15.65 -23.63
C ARG A 166 -16.83 -16.65 -23.01
N GLN A 167 -16.43 -17.36 -21.98
CA GLN A 167 -17.28 -18.32 -21.26
C GLN A 167 -18.50 -17.64 -20.63
N GLU A 168 -18.29 -16.47 -20.02
CA GLU A 168 -19.33 -15.67 -19.37
C GLU A 168 -20.04 -14.71 -20.34
N ASN A 169 -19.69 -14.73 -21.63
CA ASN A 169 -20.24 -13.84 -22.67
C ASN A 169 -20.11 -12.34 -22.37
N PHE A 170 -19.03 -11.93 -21.69
CA PHE A 170 -18.77 -10.53 -21.42
C PHE A 170 -18.28 -9.80 -22.69
N LYS A 171 -18.80 -8.59 -22.92
CA LYS A 171 -18.22 -7.66 -23.89
C LYS A 171 -17.07 -6.90 -23.23
N TYR A 172 -15.90 -6.90 -23.85
CA TYR A 172 -14.73 -6.24 -23.33
C TYR A 172 -13.86 -5.60 -24.41
N LEU A 173 -13.05 -4.64 -23.98
CA LEU A 173 -11.97 -4.01 -24.76
C LEU A 173 -10.66 -4.11 -23.97
N TRP A 174 -9.56 -4.15 -24.69
CA TRP A 174 -8.25 -3.97 -24.07
C TRP A 174 -7.85 -2.51 -24.12
N GLY A 175 -7.13 -2.08 -23.08
CA GLY A 175 -6.53 -0.76 -23.01
C GLY A 175 -5.16 -0.81 -22.34
N LYS A 176 -4.38 0.25 -22.54
CA LYS A 176 -3.13 0.47 -21.83
C LYS A 176 -3.01 1.92 -21.38
N THR A 177 -2.35 2.14 -20.25
CA THR A 177 -2.04 3.48 -19.74
C THR A 177 -0.78 3.44 -18.89
N ASN A 178 -0.15 4.59 -18.73
CA ASN A 178 0.95 4.80 -17.79
C ASN A 178 0.50 5.61 -16.56
N ASP A 179 -0.81 5.85 -16.42
CA ASP A 179 -1.34 6.64 -15.31
C ASP A 179 -1.20 5.88 -13.98
N MET A 180 -0.59 6.52 -13.00
CA MET A 180 -0.38 5.98 -11.65
C MET A 180 -1.69 5.74 -10.87
N PHE A 181 -2.82 6.28 -11.32
CA PHE A 181 -4.13 5.94 -10.76
C PHE A 181 -4.31 4.41 -10.67
N PHE A 182 -3.87 3.68 -11.71
CA PHE A 182 -4.00 2.23 -11.77
C PHE A 182 -3.06 1.45 -10.86
N ASP A 183 -2.12 2.10 -10.16
CA ASP A 183 -1.40 1.47 -9.05
C ASP A 183 -2.34 1.14 -7.88
N ARG A 184 -3.41 1.92 -7.71
CA ARG A 184 -4.41 1.74 -6.64
C ARG A 184 -5.48 0.72 -7.00
N VAL A 185 -5.65 0.44 -8.31
CA VAL A 185 -6.59 -0.58 -8.79
C VAL A 185 -5.97 -1.97 -8.59
N PRO A 186 -6.62 -2.88 -7.85
CA PRO A 186 -6.07 -4.20 -7.60
C PRO A 186 -5.75 -4.95 -8.90
N ARG A 187 -4.58 -5.60 -8.96
CA ARG A 187 -4.22 -6.43 -10.11
C ARG A 187 -5.00 -7.73 -10.10
N CYS A 188 -5.75 -7.97 -11.16
CA CYS A 188 -6.51 -9.21 -11.34
C CYS A 188 -5.57 -10.40 -11.55
N THR A 189 -5.81 -11.46 -10.79
CA THR A 189 -5.04 -12.73 -10.88
C THR A 189 -5.93 -13.95 -11.12
N LYS A 190 -7.14 -13.97 -10.55
CA LYS A 190 -8.11 -15.08 -10.65
C LYS A 190 -9.53 -14.58 -10.90
N VAL A 191 -9.88 -13.41 -10.39
CA VAL A 191 -11.21 -12.81 -10.49
C VAL A 191 -11.08 -11.43 -11.09
N LEU A 192 -12.06 -11.03 -11.93
CA LEU A 192 -12.17 -9.65 -12.43
C LEU A 192 -12.60 -8.75 -11.28
N GLN A 193 -11.80 -7.73 -11.02
CA GLN A 193 -12.07 -6.67 -10.06
C GLN A 193 -11.44 -5.39 -10.57
N GLY A 194 -12.07 -4.26 -10.34
CA GLY A 194 -11.56 -3.04 -10.94
C GLY A 194 -12.25 -1.79 -10.43
N TYR A 195 -12.08 -0.72 -11.18
CA TYR A 195 -12.71 0.57 -10.92
C TYR A 195 -13.91 0.72 -11.84
N SER A 196 -15.08 1.02 -11.25
CA SER A 196 -16.35 1.18 -11.98
C SER A 196 -16.53 2.61 -12.45
N VAL A 197 -16.97 2.77 -13.69
CA VAL A 197 -17.25 4.07 -14.33
C VAL A 197 -18.61 3.99 -15.01
N SER A 198 -19.47 4.97 -14.77
CA SER A 198 -20.77 5.04 -15.46
C SER A 198 -20.58 5.29 -16.98
N PRO A 199 -21.52 4.86 -17.82
CA PRO A 199 -21.46 5.09 -19.27
C PRO A 199 -21.26 6.57 -19.63
N ASP A 200 -21.92 7.48 -18.93
CA ASP A 200 -21.85 8.91 -19.19
C ASP A 200 -20.44 9.51 -18.90
N ASN A 201 -19.68 8.90 -18.00
CA ASN A 201 -18.35 9.36 -17.62
C ASN A 201 -17.21 8.59 -18.33
N MET A 202 -17.53 7.59 -19.16
CA MET A 202 -16.54 6.71 -19.76
C MET A 202 -15.51 7.48 -20.61
N GLU A 203 -15.95 8.40 -21.47
CA GLU A 203 -15.08 9.17 -22.35
C GLU A 203 -14.18 10.13 -21.56
N ALA A 204 -14.73 10.82 -20.59
CA ALA A 204 -13.99 11.70 -19.67
C ALA A 204 -12.93 10.93 -18.92
N PHE A 205 -13.28 9.77 -18.36
CA PHE A 205 -12.36 8.91 -17.60
C PHE A 205 -11.21 8.38 -18.47
N VAL A 206 -11.51 7.91 -19.71
CA VAL A 206 -10.50 7.44 -20.65
C VAL A 206 -9.53 8.56 -21.02
N THR A 207 -10.01 9.78 -21.21
CA THR A 207 -9.21 10.96 -21.55
C THR A 207 -8.35 11.40 -20.37
N GLU A 208 -8.94 11.54 -19.16
CA GLU A 208 -8.25 11.96 -17.95
C GLU A 208 -7.08 11.03 -17.61
N HIS A 209 -7.31 9.72 -17.68
CA HIS A 209 -6.30 8.71 -17.36
C HIS A 209 -5.47 8.25 -18.57
N ARG A 210 -5.54 8.97 -19.70
CA ARG A 210 -4.74 8.71 -20.90
C ARG A 210 -4.77 7.25 -21.34
N ILE A 211 -5.95 6.62 -21.29
CA ILE A 211 -6.12 5.22 -21.64
C ILE A 211 -6.15 5.09 -23.17
N ILE A 212 -5.22 4.34 -23.71
CA ILE A 212 -5.20 3.99 -25.13
C ILE A 212 -5.94 2.67 -25.29
N LEU A 213 -7.12 2.71 -25.93
CA LEU A 213 -7.86 1.50 -26.26
C LEU A 213 -7.15 0.77 -27.40
N LEU A 214 -6.97 -0.54 -27.25
CA LEU A 214 -6.22 -1.38 -28.19
C LEU A 214 -7.18 -2.17 -29.09
N ASN A 215 -6.86 -2.23 -30.36
CA ASN A 215 -7.47 -3.19 -31.24
C ASN A 215 -6.86 -4.59 -31.03
N ARG A 216 -7.56 -5.66 -31.45
CA ARG A 216 -7.06 -7.04 -31.28
C ARG A 216 -5.67 -7.30 -31.87
N HIS A 217 -5.25 -6.52 -32.85
CA HIS A 217 -3.95 -6.63 -33.52
C HIS A 217 -2.80 -5.97 -32.72
N ASP A 218 -3.12 -5.14 -31.74
CA ASP A 218 -2.13 -4.39 -30.93
C ASP A 218 -1.82 -5.08 -29.59
N LEU A 219 -2.33 -6.28 -29.39
CA LEU A 219 -2.10 -7.06 -28.16
C LEU A 219 -0.73 -7.77 -28.24
N PRO A 220 0.06 -7.75 -27.13
CA PRO A 220 1.35 -8.43 -27.06
C PRO A 220 1.24 -9.96 -27.11
#